data_5f05e8a6526ab639605246d33291077e
#
_entry.id   5f05e8a6526ab639605246d33291077e
#
_cell.length_a   1.000
_cell.length_b   1.000
_cell.length_c   1.000
_cell.angle_alpha   90.00
_cell.angle_beta   90.00
_cell.angle_gamma   90.00
#
_symmetry.space_group_name_H-M   'P 1'
#
loop_
_entity.id
_entity.type
_entity.pdbx_description
1 polymer ?
#
loop_
_entity_poly.entity_id
_entity_poly.type
_entity_poly.pdbx_seq_one_letter_code
_entity_poly.pdbx_strand_id
1 'polypeptide(L)'
;QQLRCQILVLEGWCVGVQAQPDVLQPINALETREDAHGLWRSWVNDQIRQNYEALWNSIDYWVQLRPPGFEQVVQWRSEQEQHIEPHKRMNAEALQRFIDHYERLTRWQWDCAPRRPGLRIELGIDHRVVSVEKLGEG
;
A
#
# COMPACT_ATOMS: atom_id res chain seq x y z
N GLN A 1 -24.90 -29.14 -2.72
CA GLN A 1 -25.21 -27.71 -2.78
C GLN A 1 -23.90 -26.96 -2.90
N GLN A 2 -23.63 -26.32 -4.01
CA GLN A 2 -22.50 -25.37 -4.11
C GLN A 2 -22.85 -24.16 -3.27
N LEU A 3 -22.10 -23.94 -2.20
CA LEU A 3 -22.17 -22.68 -1.43
C LEU A 3 -21.72 -21.53 -2.38
N ARG A 4 -22.62 -20.62 -2.70
CA ARG A 4 -22.27 -19.42 -3.46
C ARG A 4 -21.59 -18.44 -2.49
N CYS A 5 -20.38 -18.00 -2.81
CA CYS A 5 -19.73 -16.92 -2.10
C CYS A 5 -20.57 -15.64 -2.28
N GLN A 6 -20.99 -15.02 -1.18
CA GLN A 6 -21.79 -13.79 -1.20
C GLN A 6 -20.90 -12.55 -1.02
N ILE A 7 -19.79 -12.68 -0.32
CA ILE A 7 -18.84 -11.61 -0.06
C ILE A 7 -17.43 -12.16 -0.29
N LEU A 8 -16.64 -11.45 -1.07
CA LEU A 8 -15.21 -11.68 -1.23
C LEU A 8 -14.45 -10.47 -0.70
N VAL A 9 -13.54 -10.69 0.24
CA VAL A 9 -12.66 -9.65 0.76
C VAL A 9 -11.28 -9.85 0.15
N LEU A 10 -10.79 -8.83 -0.56
CA LEU A 10 -9.42 -8.75 -1.05
C LEU A 10 -8.65 -7.74 -0.18
N GLU A 11 -7.61 -8.19 0.48
CA GLU A 11 -6.79 -7.39 1.39
C GLU A 11 -5.33 -7.42 0.93
N GLY A 12 -4.63 -6.30 1.10
CA GLY A 12 -3.20 -6.21 0.84
C GLY A 12 -2.69 -4.77 0.95
N TRP A 13 -1.38 -4.60 1.15
CA TRP A 13 -0.76 -3.31 1.39
C TRP A 13 -1.05 -2.28 0.28
N CYS A 14 -0.81 -2.63 -0.98
CA CYS A 14 -0.99 -1.72 -2.11
C CYS A 14 -2.24 -2.02 -2.96
N VAL A 15 -3.24 -2.72 -2.38
CA VAL A 15 -4.50 -3.00 -3.07
C VAL A 15 -5.21 -1.68 -3.39
N GLY A 16 -5.60 -1.52 -4.64
CA GLY A 16 -6.29 -0.31 -5.11
C GLY A 16 -5.39 0.85 -5.52
N VAL A 17 -4.06 0.70 -5.43
CA VAL A 17 -3.13 1.76 -5.83
C VAL A 17 -3.34 2.13 -7.30
N GLN A 18 -3.29 3.43 -7.60
CA GLN A 18 -3.42 3.97 -8.96
C GLN A 18 -2.04 4.16 -9.60
N ALA A 19 -1.96 4.10 -10.93
CA ALA A 19 -0.72 4.45 -11.62
C ALA A 19 -0.39 5.92 -11.42
N GLN A 20 0.89 6.22 -11.20
CA GLN A 20 1.40 7.57 -11.09
C GLN A 20 1.51 8.23 -12.46
N PRO A 21 1.29 9.56 -12.58
CA PRO A 21 1.53 10.29 -13.83
C PRO A 21 3.02 10.33 -14.18
N ASP A 22 3.90 10.41 -13.19
CA ASP A 22 5.36 10.45 -13.34
C ASP A 22 6.04 9.66 -12.21
N VAL A 23 7.04 8.87 -12.58
CA VAL A 23 7.86 8.08 -11.65
C VAL A 23 9.36 8.27 -11.87
N LEU A 24 9.78 9.26 -12.68
CA LEU A 24 11.17 9.41 -13.09
C LEU A 24 12.10 9.77 -11.93
N GLN A 25 11.63 10.58 -10.99
CA GLN A 25 12.44 10.98 -9.83
C GLN A 25 12.46 9.91 -8.74
N PRO A 26 13.64 9.45 -8.28
CA PRO A 26 13.72 8.55 -7.14
C PRO A 26 13.26 9.25 -5.86
N ILE A 27 12.59 8.52 -4.97
CA ILE A 27 12.08 9.06 -3.70
C ILE A 27 12.84 8.60 -2.47
N ASN A 28 13.67 7.56 -2.61
CA ASN A 28 14.47 7.01 -1.51
C ASN A 28 15.83 6.51 -1.99
N ALA A 29 16.65 6.06 -1.04
CA ALA A 29 17.98 5.59 -1.31
C ALA A 29 18.03 4.30 -2.15
N LEU A 30 17.05 3.43 -2.01
CA LEU A 30 16.94 2.20 -2.80
C LEU A 30 16.78 2.55 -4.29
N GLU A 31 15.81 3.38 -4.62
CA GLU A 31 15.56 3.80 -6.01
C GLU A 31 16.76 4.55 -6.60
N THR A 32 17.40 5.41 -5.80
CA THR A 32 18.58 6.16 -6.23
C THR A 32 19.75 5.24 -6.60
N ARG A 33 19.99 4.19 -5.80
CA ARG A 33 21.15 3.31 -5.98
C ARG A 33 20.90 2.18 -6.96
N GLU A 34 19.69 1.60 -6.94
CA GLU A 34 19.42 0.34 -7.63
C GLU A 34 18.49 0.49 -8.84
N ASP A 35 17.80 1.63 -8.93
CA ASP A 35 16.91 1.95 -10.05
C ASP A 35 17.12 3.40 -10.54
N ALA A 36 18.40 3.84 -10.64
CA ALA A 36 18.76 5.22 -11.01
C ALA A 36 18.10 5.67 -12.33
N HIS A 37 17.93 4.77 -13.27
CA HIS A 37 17.28 5.04 -14.57
C HIS A 37 15.77 4.86 -14.56
N GLY A 38 15.16 4.46 -13.44
CA GLY A 38 13.72 4.31 -13.30
C GLY A 38 13.10 3.14 -14.06
N LEU A 39 13.87 2.15 -14.45
CA LEU A 39 13.38 1.04 -15.27
C LEU A 39 12.39 0.17 -14.49
N TRP A 40 12.74 -0.19 -13.25
CA TRP A 40 11.90 -1.00 -12.40
C TRP A 40 10.61 -0.27 -11.99
N ARG A 41 10.72 0.96 -11.47
CA ARG A 41 9.54 1.71 -11.03
C ARG A 41 8.62 2.09 -12.19
N SER A 42 9.17 2.36 -13.39
CA SER A 42 8.36 2.57 -14.60
C SER A 42 7.60 1.31 -14.98
N TRP A 43 8.28 0.16 -14.97
CA TRP A 43 7.66 -1.12 -15.27
C TRP A 43 6.53 -1.44 -14.27
N VAL A 44 6.75 -1.26 -12.96
CA VAL A 44 5.72 -1.44 -11.93
C VAL A 44 4.53 -0.53 -12.19
N ASN A 45 4.78 0.74 -12.50
CA ASN A 45 3.73 1.71 -12.79
C ASN A 45 2.91 1.35 -14.02
N ASP A 46 3.56 0.83 -15.05
CA ASP A 46 2.88 0.34 -16.26
C ASP A 46 2.06 -0.93 -15.98
N GLN A 47 2.55 -1.84 -15.12
CA GLN A 47 1.76 -3.00 -14.69
C GLN A 47 0.48 -2.55 -13.97
N ILE A 48 0.56 -1.57 -13.07
CA ILE A 48 -0.61 -1.03 -12.39
C ILE A 48 -1.61 -0.49 -13.42
N ARG A 49 -1.15 0.32 -14.36
CA ARG A 49 -2.01 0.94 -15.41
C ARG A 49 -2.66 -0.09 -16.33
N GLN A 50 -1.92 -1.10 -16.74
CA GLN A 50 -2.36 -2.02 -17.80
C GLN A 50 -3.11 -3.23 -17.26
N ASN A 51 -2.74 -3.73 -16.07
CA ASN A 51 -3.20 -5.03 -15.60
C ASN A 51 -4.05 -4.98 -14.33
N TYR A 52 -3.88 -3.95 -13.48
CA TYR A 52 -4.58 -3.91 -12.20
C TYR A 52 -5.83 -3.04 -12.22
N GLU A 53 -5.94 -2.05 -13.08
CA GLU A 53 -7.10 -1.16 -13.13
C GLU A 53 -8.41 -1.91 -13.39
N ALA A 54 -8.40 -2.94 -14.25
CA ALA A 54 -9.58 -3.77 -14.49
C ALA A 54 -10.04 -4.52 -13.23
N LEU A 55 -9.09 -5.03 -12.44
CA LEU A 55 -9.37 -5.67 -11.15
C LEU A 55 -9.93 -4.66 -10.14
N TRP A 56 -9.30 -3.49 -10.03
CA TRP A 56 -9.77 -2.44 -9.13
C TRP A 56 -11.19 -1.98 -9.45
N ASN A 57 -11.53 -1.89 -10.73
CA ASN A 57 -12.86 -1.50 -11.19
C ASN A 57 -13.94 -2.58 -10.95
N SER A 58 -13.55 -3.82 -10.64
CA SER A 58 -14.49 -4.90 -10.29
C SER A 58 -14.83 -4.96 -8.80
N ILE A 59 -14.24 -4.11 -7.97
CA ILE A 59 -14.46 -4.08 -6.53
C ILE A 59 -15.61 -3.13 -6.21
N ASP A 60 -16.63 -3.65 -5.54
CA ASP A 60 -17.86 -2.91 -5.23
C ASP A 60 -17.69 -1.90 -4.09
N TYR A 61 -16.79 -2.18 -3.13
CA TYR A 61 -16.64 -1.35 -1.95
C TYR A 61 -15.20 -1.34 -1.43
N TRP A 62 -14.71 -0.17 -1.01
CA TRP A 62 -13.34 0.05 -0.59
C TRP A 62 -13.21 0.39 0.89
N VAL A 63 -12.19 -0.14 1.54
CA VAL A 63 -11.78 0.28 2.88
C VAL A 63 -10.31 0.64 2.84
N GLN A 64 -10.00 1.91 3.06
CA GLN A 64 -8.64 2.42 3.13
C GLN A 64 -8.25 2.66 4.59
N LEU A 65 -7.22 1.95 5.06
CA LEU A 65 -6.58 2.23 6.34
C LEU A 65 -5.45 3.23 6.11
N ARG A 66 -5.42 4.31 6.89
CA ARG A 66 -4.41 5.35 6.78
C ARG A 66 -3.70 5.54 8.12
N PRO A 67 -2.42 5.18 8.23
CA PRO A 67 -1.60 5.50 9.39
C PRO A 67 -1.26 6.99 9.44
N PRO A 68 -0.75 7.50 10.58
CA PRO A 68 -0.40 8.92 10.74
C PRO A 68 0.69 9.40 9.78
N GLY A 69 1.59 8.52 9.36
CA GLY A 69 2.67 8.82 8.43
C GLY A 69 3.46 7.58 8.06
N PHE A 70 4.43 7.74 7.15
CA PHE A 70 5.22 6.60 6.66
C PHE A 70 6.17 6.07 7.74
N GLU A 71 6.65 6.90 8.61
CA GLU A 71 7.49 6.53 9.76
C GLU A 71 6.75 5.55 10.68
N GLN A 72 5.44 5.71 10.80
CA GLN A 72 4.61 4.79 11.58
C GLN A 72 4.48 3.41 10.91
N VAL A 73 4.46 3.37 9.58
CA VAL A 73 4.50 2.10 8.83
C VAL A 73 5.80 1.34 9.13
N VAL A 74 6.94 2.05 9.12
CA VAL A 74 8.25 1.48 9.46
C VAL A 74 8.24 0.90 10.87
N GLN A 75 7.74 1.68 11.84
CA GLN A 75 7.67 1.25 13.22
C GLN A 75 6.79 0.01 13.39
N TRP A 76 5.55 0.04 12.88
CA TRP A 76 4.63 -1.08 12.99
C TRP A 76 5.14 -2.34 12.31
N ARG A 77 5.80 -2.20 11.17
CA ARG A 77 6.42 -3.35 10.50
C ARG A 77 7.58 -3.90 11.32
N SER A 78 8.36 -3.04 11.99
CA SER A 78 9.42 -3.47 12.90
C SER A 78 8.88 -4.22 14.13
N GLU A 79 7.77 -3.75 14.70
CA GLU A 79 7.08 -4.43 15.79
C GLU A 79 6.55 -5.80 15.36
N GLN A 80 5.94 -5.88 14.18
CA GLN A 80 5.45 -7.13 13.60
C GLN A 80 6.60 -8.13 13.40
N GLU A 81 7.78 -7.67 12.96
CA GLU A 81 8.95 -8.51 12.75
C GLU A 81 9.43 -9.16 14.05
N GLN A 82 9.24 -8.50 15.20
CA GLN A 82 9.62 -9.05 16.52
C GLN A 82 8.77 -10.28 16.91
N HIS A 83 7.59 -10.44 16.35
CA HIS A 83 6.72 -11.60 16.60
C HIS A 83 7.04 -12.81 15.71
N ILE A 84 7.91 -12.65 14.71
CA ILE A 84 8.40 -13.74 13.87
C ILE A 84 9.46 -14.54 14.61
N GLU A 85 9.58 -15.82 14.34
CA GLU A 85 10.62 -16.68 14.88
C GLU A 85 12.03 -16.10 14.61
N PRO A 86 12.96 -16.07 15.58
CA PRO A 86 14.23 -15.35 15.46
C PRO A 86 15.04 -15.67 14.20
N HIS A 87 15.04 -16.93 13.75
CA HIS A 87 15.81 -17.36 12.57
C HIS A 87 15.16 -16.98 11.22
N LYS A 88 13.93 -16.51 11.25
CA LYS A 88 13.17 -16.04 10.06
C LYS A 88 13.06 -14.52 10.00
N ARG A 89 13.50 -13.81 11.06
CA ARG A 89 13.41 -12.34 11.13
C ARG A 89 14.35 -11.69 10.13
N MET A 90 13.87 -10.66 9.50
CA MET A 90 14.73 -9.72 8.81
C MET A 90 15.54 -8.93 9.83
N ASN A 91 16.83 -8.70 9.54
CA ASN A 91 17.60 -7.70 10.28
C ASN A 91 17.13 -6.28 9.89
N ALA A 92 17.58 -5.26 10.61
CA ALA A 92 17.13 -3.89 10.40
C ALA A 92 17.37 -3.38 8.97
N GLU A 93 18.50 -3.73 8.35
CA GLU A 93 18.84 -3.33 6.98
C GLU A 93 17.92 -4.00 5.95
N ALA A 94 17.70 -5.31 6.08
CA ALA A 94 16.80 -6.06 5.21
C ALA A 94 15.35 -5.57 5.34
N LEU A 95 14.93 -5.25 6.57
CA LEU A 95 13.60 -4.70 6.83
C LEU A 95 13.44 -3.32 6.22
N GLN A 96 14.42 -2.41 6.40
CA GLN A 96 14.37 -1.09 5.78
C GLN A 96 14.31 -1.21 4.26
N ARG A 97 15.16 -2.05 3.67
CA ARG A 97 15.15 -2.32 2.24
C ARG A 97 13.80 -2.85 1.75
N PHE A 98 13.20 -3.77 2.51
CA PHE A 98 11.87 -4.29 2.20
C PHE A 98 10.81 -3.16 2.17
N ILE A 99 10.83 -2.29 3.18
CA ILE A 99 9.89 -1.18 3.30
C ILE A 99 10.09 -0.14 2.17
N ASP A 100 11.34 0.15 1.81
CA ASP A 100 11.69 1.11 0.75
C ASP A 100 11.07 0.73 -0.62
N HIS A 101 10.88 -0.58 -0.89
CA HIS A 101 10.22 -1.03 -2.11
C HIS A 101 8.74 -0.62 -2.18
N TYR A 102 8.09 -0.45 -1.04
CA TYR A 102 6.67 -0.11 -0.96
C TYR A 102 6.42 1.38 -0.73
N GLU A 103 7.44 2.15 -0.37
CA GLU A 103 7.30 3.54 0.04
C GLU A 103 6.60 4.40 -1.02
N ARG A 104 7.05 4.31 -2.27
CA ARG A 104 6.48 5.07 -3.39
C ARG A 104 4.98 4.84 -3.54
N LEU A 105 4.58 3.58 -3.61
CA LEU A 105 3.17 3.22 -3.79
C LEU A 105 2.33 3.59 -2.59
N THR A 106 2.88 3.45 -1.38
CA THR A 106 2.20 3.78 -0.12
C THR A 106 1.92 5.28 -0.04
N ARG A 107 2.93 6.13 -0.24
CA ARG A 107 2.77 7.59 -0.22
C ARG A 107 1.80 8.04 -1.31
N TRP A 108 1.97 7.52 -2.53
CA TRP A 108 1.10 7.85 -3.65
C TRP A 108 -0.37 7.48 -3.40
N GLN A 109 -0.62 6.31 -2.81
CA GLN A 109 -1.97 5.87 -2.48
C GLN A 109 -2.66 6.80 -1.47
N TRP A 110 -1.89 7.44 -0.59
CA TRP A 110 -2.43 8.42 0.36
C TRP A 110 -2.69 9.78 -0.27
N ASP A 111 -1.91 10.17 -1.26
CA ASP A 111 -2.04 11.44 -1.97
C ASP A 111 -3.16 11.40 -3.03
N CYS A 112 -3.49 10.22 -3.52
CA CYS A 112 -4.58 10.04 -4.46
C CYS A 112 -5.95 10.18 -3.81
N ALA A 113 -6.93 10.58 -4.62
CA ALA A 113 -8.32 10.45 -4.23
C ALA A 113 -8.64 8.97 -3.94
N PRO A 114 -9.27 8.67 -2.80
CA PRO A 114 -9.62 7.29 -2.47
C PRO A 114 -10.64 6.73 -3.45
N ARG A 115 -10.58 5.43 -3.68
CA ARG A 115 -11.58 4.75 -4.51
C ARG A 115 -12.94 4.74 -3.81
N ARG A 116 -14.00 4.76 -4.60
CA ARG A 116 -15.38 4.92 -4.14
C ARG A 116 -16.30 3.85 -4.77
N PRO A 117 -17.41 3.51 -4.12
CA PRO A 117 -17.76 3.91 -2.74
C PRO A 117 -16.88 3.22 -1.69
N GLY A 118 -16.81 3.78 -0.48
CA GLY A 118 -15.95 3.17 0.53
C GLY A 118 -15.89 3.89 1.88
N LEU A 119 -14.90 3.48 2.68
CA LEU A 119 -14.53 4.10 3.95
C LEU A 119 -13.04 4.46 3.93
N ARG A 120 -12.70 5.61 4.49
CA ARG A 120 -11.35 5.93 4.94
C ARG A 120 -11.30 5.87 6.46
N ILE A 121 -10.38 5.11 7.00
CA ILE A 121 -10.19 4.92 8.43
C ILE A 121 -8.80 5.45 8.78
N GLU A 122 -8.76 6.56 9.52
CA GLU A 122 -7.51 7.10 10.05
C GLU A 122 -7.15 6.37 11.35
N LEU A 123 -5.90 5.95 11.44
CA LEU A 123 -5.36 5.25 12.60
C LEU A 123 -4.43 6.17 13.40
N GLY A 124 -4.45 6.02 14.73
CA GLY A 124 -3.48 6.63 15.63
C GLY A 124 -2.19 5.81 15.71
N ILE A 125 -1.19 6.35 16.39
CA ILE A 125 0.10 5.68 16.64
C ILE A 125 -0.06 4.36 17.41
N ASP A 126 -1.14 4.22 18.17
CA ASP A 126 -1.51 3.06 18.98
C ASP A 126 -2.43 2.07 18.25
N HIS A 127 -2.49 2.13 16.93
CA HIS A 127 -3.35 1.35 16.04
C HIS A 127 -4.87 1.57 16.22
N ARG A 128 -5.29 2.50 17.09
CA ARG A 128 -6.72 2.75 17.30
C ARG A 128 -7.28 3.62 16.19
N VAL A 129 -8.56 3.42 15.93
CA VAL A 129 -9.31 4.26 15.00
C VAL A 129 -9.47 5.66 15.59
N VAL A 130 -8.98 6.67 14.87
CA VAL A 130 -9.12 8.09 15.21
C VAL A 130 -10.35 8.69 14.56
N SER A 131 -10.57 8.36 13.28
CA SER A 131 -11.72 8.84 12.53
C SER A 131 -12.13 7.85 11.44
N VAL A 132 -13.39 7.92 11.04
CA VAL A 132 -13.94 7.18 9.91
C VAL A 132 -14.68 8.14 9.02
N GLU A 133 -14.27 8.22 7.76
CA GLU A 133 -14.91 9.02 6.72
C GLU A 133 -15.62 8.09 5.74
N LYS A 134 -16.91 8.33 5.49
CA LYS A 134 -17.65 7.64 4.46
C LYS A 134 -17.44 8.33 3.12
N LEU A 135 -16.92 7.58 2.17
CA LEU A 135 -16.68 8.02 0.80
C LEU A 135 -17.91 7.67 -0.03
N GLY A 136 -18.66 8.69 -0.43
CA GLY A 136 -19.88 8.54 -1.22
C GLY A 136 -19.63 7.94 -2.61
N GLU A 137 -20.73 7.66 -3.32
CA GLU A 137 -20.68 7.32 -4.74
C GLU A 137 -20.08 8.47 -5.54
N GLY A 138 -19.20 8.17 -6.48
CA GLY A 138 -18.52 9.15 -7.35
C GLY A 138 -19.42 9.66 -8.47
#